data_98702227c88fe4606fc33e244ca99b24
#
_entry.id   98702227c88fe4606fc33e244ca99b24
#
_cell.length_a   1.000
_cell.length_b   1.000
_cell.length_c   1.000
_cell.angle_alpha   90.00
_cell.angle_beta   90.00
_cell.angle_gamma   90.00
#
_symmetry.space_group_name_H-M   'P 1'
#
loop_
_entity.id
_entity.type
_entity.pdbx_description
1 polymer ?
#
loop_
_entity_poly.entity_id
_entity_poly.type
_entity_poly.pdbx_seq_one_letter_code
_entity_poly.pdbx_strand_id
1 'polypeptide(L)'
;MGFNCGIVGLPNVGKSTLFNALTKSGIDAENFPFCTIEPNVGIVPMPDPRLDALADIVKPEKVLPTTMEFVDIAGLVAGASKGEGLGNKFLANIRETQAIAHVVRCFDNDNVIHVANQVDPRADIETINLELALADLDTVEKASQRLLRSVKGGDKDAIATKAVLDKILPHLAEGQPLRSFGLDDDEKRQVKSFGFLTLKPTMYIANVNEDGFENNPYLDIVNEIAAEEGAIVVPVCNQLEAEIAELEDEERSMFLSEMGMEEPGLDRVIRAGYSLLGLQTYFTAGVKEVRAWTVREGASAPEAAGVIHTDFQKGFIRAEVIAYDDYVTLGGEQGAKDNGKWRLEGKDYIVKDGDVIHFRFNV
;
A
#
# COMPACT_ATOMS: atom_id res chain seq x y z
N MET A 1 6.01 3.53 12.63
CA MET A 1 5.07 4.17 11.69
C MET A 1 4.52 3.07 10.83
N GLY A 2 3.21 2.84 10.85
CA GLY A 2 2.54 1.87 9.99
C GLY A 2 2.66 2.27 8.51
N PHE A 3 2.52 1.30 7.64
CA PHE A 3 2.42 1.55 6.20
C PHE A 3 0.94 1.70 5.85
N ASN A 4 0.56 2.88 5.33
CA ASN A 4 -0.84 3.20 5.12
C ASN A 4 -1.20 3.54 3.67
N CYS A 5 -2.38 3.09 3.27
CA CYS A 5 -2.98 3.33 1.97
C CYS A 5 -4.32 4.04 2.14
N GLY A 6 -4.49 5.18 1.47
CA GLY A 6 -5.74 5.93 1.50
C GLY A 6 -6.73 5.40 0.48
N ILE A 7 -7.92 5.01 0.92
CA ILE A 7 -9.00 4.59 0.04
C ILE A 7 -9.75 5.84 -0.43
N VAL A 8 -9.75 6.08 -1.74
CA VAL A 8 -10.44 7.20 -2.38
C VAL A 8 -11.42 6.71 -3.42
N GLY A 9 -12.35 7.55 -3.82
CA GLY A 9 -13.32 7.26 -4.88
C GLY A 9 -14.51 8.21 -4.81
N LEU A 10 -15.25 8.30 -5.89
CA LEU A 10 -16.49 9.06 -5.95
C LEU A 10 -17.56 8.46 -5.02
N PRO A 11 -18.62 9.20 -4.69
CA PRO A 11 -19.76 8.64 -3.96
C PRO A 11 -20.38 7.44 -4.71
N ASN A 12 -20.87 6.46 -3.95
CA ASN A 12 -21.59 5.28 -4.46
C ASN A 12 -20.80 4.33 -5.40
N VAL A 13 -19.47 4.36 -5.35
CA VAL A 13 -18.61 3.40 -6.08
C VAL A 13 -18.31 2.11 -5.29
N GLY A 14 -18.80 1.99 -4.05
CA GLY A 14 -18.56 0.84 -3.18
C GLY A 14 -17.41 1.01 -2.16
N LYS A 15 -16.88 2.23 -2.00
CA LYS A 15 -15.76 2.54 -1.10
C LYS A 15 -16.01 2.11 0.36
N SER A 16 -17.17 2.49 0.93
CA SER A 16 -17.51 2.14 2.31
C SER A 16 -17.76 0.64 2.49
N THR A 17 -18.31 -0.03 1.48
CA THR A 17 -18.48 -1.49 1.49
C THR A 17 -17.13 -2.20 1.56
N LEU A 18 -16.19 -1.77 0.72
CA LEU A 18 -14.81 -2.29 0.72
C LEU A 18 -14.12 -2.05 2.07
N PHE A 19 -14.19 -0.83 2.59
CA PHE A 19 -13.56 -0.48 3.87
C PHE A 19 -14.14 -1.30 5.04
N ASN A 20 -15.48 -1.47 5.08
CA ASN A 20 -16.13 -2.27 6.10
C ASN A 20 -15.74 -3.76 5.99
N ALA A 21 -15.64 -4.31 4.79
CA ALA A 21 -15.18 -5.68 4.59
C ALA A 21 -13.72 -5.86 5.02
N LEU A 22 -12.84 -4.93 4.68
CA LEU A 22 -11.44 -4.92 5.13
C LEU A 22 -11.31 -4.84 6.66
N THR A 23 -12.14 -4.02 7.32
CA THR A 23 -12.08 -3.85 8.78
C THR A 23 -12.72 -5.00 9.54
N LYS A 24 -13.70 -5.69 8.98
CA LYS A 24 -14.29 -6.91 9.57
C LYS A 24 -13.34 -8.10 9.53
N SER A 25 -12.60 -8.26 8.44
CA SER A 25 -11.52 -9.25 8.34
C SER A 25 -10.27 -8.83 9.11
N GLY A 26 -10.27 -7.60 9.65
CA GLY A 26 -9.19 -7.04 10.46
C GLY A 26 -9.11 -7.68 11.85
N ILE A 27 -7.97 -7.49 12.47
CA ILE A 27 -7.70 -7.96 13.84
C ILE A 27 -8.08 -6.84 14.81
N ASP A 28 -8.61 -7.19 15.98
CA ASP A 28 -8.79 -6.25 17.08
C ASP A 28 -7.47 -5.52 17.34
N ALA A 29 -7.43 -4.22 17.08
CA ALA A 29 -6.24 -3.38 17.21
C ALA A 29 -5.63 -3.43 18.63
N GLU A 30 -6.41 -3.83 19.63
CA GLU A 30 -5.97 -4.03 21.03
C GLU A 30 -4.94 -5.16 21.17
N ASN A 31 -4.89 -6.10 20.23
CA ASN A 31 -3.98 -7.25 20.28
C ASN A 31 -2.61 -6.95 19.65
N PHE A 32 -2.43 -5.77 19.00
CA PHE A 32 -1.17 -5.37 18.39
C PHE A 32 -0.51 -4.22 19.14
N PRO A 33 0.72 -4.41 19.63
CA PRO A 33 1.47 -3.32 20.24
C PRO A 33 1.76 -2.22 19.20
N PHE A 34 1.49 -0.96 19.60
CA PHE A 34 1.71 0.27 18.82
C PHE A 34 0.63 0.65 17.78
N CYS A 35 -0.54 0.00 17.75
CA CYS A 35 -1.66 0.42 16.93
C CYS A 35 -2.52 1.45 17.70
N THR A 36 -2.72 2.63 17.10
CA THR A 36 -3.65 3.64 17.61
C THR A 36 -5.00 3.43 16.92
N ILE A 37 -6.08 3.30 17.68
CA ILE A 37 -7.44 3.22 17.13
C ILE A 37 -7.86 4.63 16.75
N GLU A 38 -7.81 4.95 15.46
CA GLU A 38 -8.35 6.20 14.92
C GLU A 38 -9.64 5.91 14.12
N PRO A 39 -10.66 6.76 14.21
CA PRO A 39 -11.84 6.62 13.37
C PRO A 39 -11.41 6.68 11.89
N ASN A 40 -11.94 5.77 11.08
CA ASN A 40 -11.64 5.60 9.66
C ASN A 40 -10.25 5.01 9.31
N VAL A 41 -9.56 4.37 10.26
CA VAL A 41 -8.36 3.56 10.01
C VAL A 41 -8.67 2.10 10.26
N GLY A 42 -8.49 1.27 9.23
CA GLY A 42 -8.60 -0.18 9.30
C GLY A 42 -7.22 -0.81 9.33
N ILE A 43 -6.94 -1.64 10.35
CA ILE A 43 -5.69 -2.39 10.44
C ILE A 43 -6.00 -3.82 10.03
N VAL A 44 -5.34 -4.29 8.98
CA VAL A 44 -5.55 -5.61 8.41
C VAL A 44 -4.28 -6.44 8.43
N PRO A 45 -4.36 -7.74 8.75
CA PRO A 45 -3.20 -8.62 8.67
C PRO A 45 -2.80 -8.81 7.20
N MET A 46 -1.51 -8.90 6.94
CA MET A 46 -0.99 -9.29 5.64
C MET A 46 -1.14 -10.80 5.49
N PRO A 47 -1.92 -11.31 4.53
CA PRO A 47 -2.05 -12.74 4.30
C PRO A 47 -0.73 -13.29 3.75
N ASP A 48 -0.08 -14.16 4.52
CA ASP A 48 1.18 -14.78 4.16
C ASP A 48 1.23 -16.24 4.65
N PRO A 49 1.01 -17.22 3.76
CA PRO A 49 0.98 -18.65 4.13
C PRO A 49 2.33 -19.16 4.65
N ARG A 50 3.41 -18.40 4.41
CA ARG A 50 4.75 -18.76 4.91
C ARG A 50 4.83 -18.69 6.44
N LEU A 51 4.04 -17.82 7.05
CA LEU A 51 3.99 -17.66 8.50
C LEU A 51 3.45 -18.92 9.17
N ASP A 52 2.37 -19.50 8.60
CA ASP A 52 1.76 -20.73 9.11
C ASP A 52 2.69 -21.94 8.94
N ALA A 53 3.36 -22.05 7.80
CA ALA A 53 4.34 -23.12 7.54
C ALA A 53 5.52 -23.06 8.54
N LEU A 54 6.00 -21.86 8.89
CA LEU A 54 7.02 -21.68 9.93
C LEU A 54 6.49 -22.05 11.32
N ALA A 55 5.25 -21.68 11.63
CA ALA A 55 4.60 -21.99 12.90
C ALA A 55 4.40 -23.49 13.07
N ASP A 56 4.07 -24.22 12.03
CA ASP A 56 3.94 -25.69 12.04
C ASP A 56 5.25 -26.41 12.38
N ILE A 57 6.38 -25.87 11.95
CA ILE A 57 7.70 -26.42 12.26
C ILE A 57 8.12 -26.09 13.69
N VAL A 58 7.99 -24.81 14.08
CA VAL A 58 8.51 -24.29 15.34
C VAL A 58 7.56 -24.60 16.51
N LYS A 59 6.25 -24.65 16.27
CA LYS A 59 5.16 -24.79 17.25
C LYS A 59 5.27 -23.75 18.37
N PRO A 60 5.20 -22.45 18.02
CA PRO A 60 5.40 -21.38 18.96
C PRO A 60 4.19 -21.16 19.87
N GLU A 61 4.38 -20.41 20.96
CA GLU A 61 3.27 -19.96 21.82
C GLU A 61 2.38 -18.91 21.12
N LYS A 62 2.95 -18.12 20.19
CA LYS A 62 2.25 -17.06 19.46
C LYS A 62 2.69 -16.99 18.01
N VAL A 63 1.73 -16.68 17.12
CA VAL A 63 1.96 -16.39 15.70
C VAL A 63 1.49 -14.97 15.45
N LEU A 64 2.36 -14.11 14.92
CA LEU A 64 2.07 -12.69 14.72
C LEU A 64 2.33 -12.30 13.24
N PRO A 65 1.27 -12.05 12.47
CA PRO A 65 1.41 -11.52 11.12
C PRO A 65 1.89 -10.07 11.15
N THR A 66 2.41 -9.59 10.03
CA THR A 66 2.54 -8.16 9.80
C THR A 66 1.20 -7.55 9.40
N THR A 67 1.08 -6.24 9.52
CA THR A 67 -0.18 -5.52 9.25
C THR A 67 0.02 -4.38 8.29
N MET A 68 -1.05 -4.03 7.59
CA MET A 68 -1.17 -2.84 6.76
C MET A 68 -2.35 -1.99 7.24
N GLU A 69 -2.24 -0.68 7.14
CA GLU A 69 -3.29 0.25 7.48
C GLU A 69 -4.00 0.74 6.20
N PHE A 70 -5.33 0.69 6.22
CA PHE A 70 -6.17 1.35 5.22
C PHE A 70 -6.91 2.50 5.88
N VAL A 71 -6.90 3.67 5.22
CA VAL A 71 -7.57 4.87 5.71
C VAL A 71 -8.76 5.19 4.82
N ASP A 72 -9.98 5.15 5.37
CA ASP A 72 -11.15 5.60 4.60
C ASP A 72 -11.15 7.12 4.50
N ILE A 73 -10.91 7.61 3.31
CA ILE A 73 -10.92 9.04 3.02
C ILE A 73 -12.30 9.39 2.46
N ALA A 74 -13.01 10.26 3.17
CA ALA A 74 -14.36 10.69 2.78
C ALA A 74 -14.40 11.11 1.30
N GLY A 75 -15.44 10.65 0.59
CA GLY A 75 -15.54 10.79 -0.86
C GLY A 75 -15.38 12.22 -1.37
N LEU A 76 -14.66 12.36 -2.46
CA LEU A 76 -14.48 13.61 -3.19
C LEU A 76 -15.75 13.94 -3.96
N VAL A 77 -16.14 15.21 -3.92
CA VAL A 77 -17.12 15.79 -4.85
C VAL A 77 -16.35 16.75 -5.76
N ALA A 78 -16.69 16.79 -7.03
CA ALA A 78 -16.07 17.70 -8.00
C ALA A 78 -16.06 19.15 -7.48
N GLY A 79 -14.91 19.85 -7.61
CA GLY A 79 -14.72 21.21 -7.08
C GLY A 79 -14.13 21.27 -5.67
N ALA A 80 -13.67 20.16 -5.12
CA ALA A 80 -13.10 20.10 -3.77
C ALA A 80 -11.82 20.93 -3.61
N SER A 81 -11.03 21.10 -4.66
CA SER A 81 -9.81 21.92 -4.66
C SER A 81 -10.10 23.42 -4.56
N LYS A 82 -11.32 23.87 -4.94
CA LYS A 82 -11.76 25.27 -4.90
C LYS A 82 -12.70 25.58 -3.73
N GLY A 83 -13.14 24.55 -2.98
CA GLY A 83 -14.13 24.66 -1.92
C GLY A 83 -13.53 24.88 -0.53
N GLU A 84 -14.21 25.68 0.28
CA GLU A 84 -13.94 25.80 1.71
C GLU A 84 -14.48 24.54 2.43
N GLY A 85 -13.65 23.90 3.26
CA GLY A 85 -14.08 22.89 4.23
C GLY A 85 -13.77 21.43 3.85
N LEU A 86 -14.71 20.67 3.30
CA LEU A 86 -14.59 19.21 3.10
C LEU A 86 -13.49 18.81 2.11
N GLY A 87 -13.30 19.58 1.02
CA GLY A 87 -12.26 19.30 0.03
C GLY A 87 -10.84 19.45 0.58
N ASN A 88 -10.59 20.47 1.39
CA ASN A 88 -9.28 20.65 2.04
C ASN A 88 -8.98 19.53 3.03
N LYS A 89 -9.99 19.02 3.73
CA LYS A 89 -9.88 17.88 4.64
C LYS A 89 -9.51 16.59 3.87
N PHE A 90 -10.18 16.36 2.75
CA PHE A 90 -9.90 15.24 1.84
C PHE A 90 -8.44 15.25 1.38
N LEU A 91 -7.97 16.40 0.84
CA LEU A 91 -6.60 16.54 0.37
C LEU A 91 -5.57 16.41 1.50
N ALA A 92 -5.88 16.91 2.71
CA ALA A 92 -5.02 16.74 3.89
C ALA A 92 -4.88 15.26 4.27
N ASN A 93 -5.99 14.52 4.32
CA ASN A 93 -5.96 13.09 4.64
C ASN A 93 -5.15 12.29 3.60
N ILE A 94 -5.30 12.59 2.29
CA ILE A 94 -4.45 11.95 1.27
C ILE A 94 -2.97 12.29 1.48
N ARG A 95 -2.63 13.53 1.89
CA ARG A 95 -1.22 13.90 2.13
C ARG A 95 -0.56 13.01 3.19
N GLU A 96 -1.30 12.59 4.20
CA GLU A 96 -0.82 11.76 5.30
C GLU A 96 -0.62 10.29 4.90
N THR A 97 -1.27 9.80 3.83
CA THR A 97 -1.11 8.43 3.35
C THR A 97 0.12 8.28 2.45
N GLN A 98 0.63 7.05 2.34
CA GLN A 98 1.83 6.74 1.54
C GLN A 98 1.50 6.28 0.12
N ALA A 99 0.31 5.69 -0.07
CA ALA A 99 -0.23 5.26 -1.35
C ALA A 99 -1.73 5.55 -1.45
N ILE A 100 -2.28 5.45 -2.65
CA ILE A 100 -3.70 5.65 -2.94
C ILE A 100 -4.29 4.35 -3.47
N ALA A 101 -5.40 3.91 -2.88
CA ALA A 101 -6.29 2.87 -3.39
C ALA A 101 -7.55 3.54 -3.96
N HIS A 102 -7.62 3.68 -5.27
CA HIS A 102 -8.72 4.34 -5.95
C HIS A 102 -9.81 3.34 -6.33
N VAL A 103 -10.94 3.39 -5.65
CA VAL A 103 -12.09 2.53 -5.93
C VAL A 103 -12.88 3.11 -7.09
N VAL A 104 -13.06 2.30 -8.14
CA VAL A 104 -13.77 2.66 -9.38
C VAL A 104 -14.91 1.68 -9.61
N ARG A 105 -16.09 2.19 -9.90
CA ARG A 105 -17.26 1.37 -10.19
C ARG A 105 -17.19 0.85 -11.63
N CYS A 106 -17.24 -0.48 -11.78
CA CYS A 106 -17.15 -1.19 -13.05
C CYS A 106 -18.37 -2.12 -13.28
N PHE A 107 -19.55 -1.68 -12.88
CA PHE A 107 -20.82 -2.43 -13.07
C PHE A 107 -22.02 -1.49 -13.13
N ASP A 108 -23.06 -1.92 -13.82
CA ASP A 108 -24.36 -1.26 -13.81
C ASP A 108 -25.26 -1.82 -12.71
N ASN A 109 -25.99 -0.94 -12.02
CA ASN A 109 -26.98 -1.32 -11.04
C ASN A 109 -28.02 -0.18 -10.91
N ASP A 110 -29.24 -0.44 -11.33
CA ASP A 110 -30.35 0.53 -11.33
C ASP A 110 -30.76 0.98 -9.92
N ASN A 111 -30.46 0.19 -8.90
CA ASN A 111 -30.76 0.51 -7.50
C ASN A 111 -29.72 1.43 -6.85
N VAL A 112 -28.56 1.63 -7.49
CA VAL A 112 -27.46 2.45 -6.97
C VAL A 112 -27.24 3.62 -7.93
N ILE A 113 -27.70 4.81 -7.53
CA ILE A 113 -27.57 6.02 -8.35
C ILE A 113 -26.08 6.41 -8.44
N HIS A 114 -25.56 6.52 -9.67
CA HIS A 114 -24.25 7.10 -9.92
C HIS A 114 -24.32 8.63 -9.85
N VAL A 115 -23.26 9.29 -9.37
CA VAL A 115 -23.21 10.76 -9.21
C VAL A 115 -23.46 11.49 -10.53
N ALA A 116 -22.96 10.93 -11.64
CA ALA A 116 -23.14 11.45 -13.01
C ALA A 116 -24.35 10.84 -13.73
N ASN A 117 -25.23 10.06 -13.06
CA ASN A 117 -26.32 9.27 -13.64
C ASN A 117 -25.90 8.24 -14.72
N GLN A 118 -24.63 8.02 -14.91
CA GLN A 118 -24.07 7.05 -15.84
C GLN A 118 -22.75 6.52 -15.26
N VAL A 119 -22.49 5.22 -15.41
CA VAL A 119 -21.20 4.61 -15.04
C VAL A 119 -20.19 4.91 -16.15
N ASP A 120 -19.15 5.64 -15.80
CA ASP A 120 -18.05 5.98 -16.70
C ASP A 120 -16.72 5.97 -15.92
N PRO A 121 -16.02 4.82 -15.89
CA PRO A 121 -14.76 4.70 -15.15
C PRO A 121 -13.69 5.71 -15.54
N ARG A 122 -13.62 6.10 -16.83
CA ARG A 122 -12.67 7.10 -17.31
C ARG A 122 -12.97 8.47 -16.70
N ALA A 123 -14.20 8.91 -16.81
CA ALA A 123 -14.62 10.20 -16.24
C ALA A 123 -14.47 10.25 -14.71
N ASP A 124 -14.73 9.13 -14.02
CA ASP A 124 -14.57 9.00 -12.57
C ASP A 124 -13.10 9.14 -12.15
N ILE A 125 -12.20 8.45 -12.84
CA ILE A 125 -10.75 8.52 -12.61
C ILE A 125 -10.22 9.92 -12.92
N GLU A 126 -10.58 10.49 -14.07
CA GLU A 126 -10.15 11.82 -14.48
C GLU A 126 -10.61 12.90 -13.48
N THR A 127 -11.81 12.77 -12.91
CA THR A 127 -12.33 13.70 -11.90
C THR A 127 -11.44 13.72 -10.66
N ILE A 128 -11.06 12.55 -10.12
CA ILE A 128 -10.17 12.45 -8.96
C ILE A 128 -8.77 12.96 -9.32
N ASN A 129 -8.22 12.54 -10.46
CA ASN A 129 -6.89 12.95 -10.92
C ASN A 129 -6.80 14.47 -11.11
N LEU A 130 -7.83 15.09 -11.67
CA LEU A 130 -7.91 16.55 -11.86
C LEU A 130 -7.87 17.30 -10.53
N GLU A 131 -8.64 16.86 -9.54
CA GLU A 131 -8.66 17.52 -8.21
C GLU A 131 -7.30 17.41 -7.51
N LEU A 132 -6.64 16.24 -7.61
CA LEU A 132 -5.29 16.06 -7.07
C LEU A 132 -4.26 16.91 -7.84
N ALA A 133 -4.36 16.97 -9.17
CA ALA A 133 -3.47 17.77 -10.01
C ALA A 133 -3.60 19.27 -9.72
N LEU A 134 -4.82 19.78 -9.52
CA LEU A 134 -5.06 21.17 -9.14
C LEU A 134 -4.46 21.52 -7.77
N ALA A 135 -4.52 20.59 -6.80
CA ALA A 135 -3.87 20.77 -5.50
C ALA A 135 -2.34 20.79 -5.60
N ASP A 136 -1.78 19.95 -6.47
CA ASP A 136 -0.34 19.92 -6.74
C ASP A 136 0.11 21.18 -7.52
N LEU A 137 -0.71 21.65 -8.47
CA LEU A 137 -0.46 22.88 -9.22
C LEU A 137 -0.32 24.09 -8.27
N ASP A 138 -1.25 24.25 -7.32
CA ASP A 138 -1.17 25.30 -6.29
C ASP A 138 0.11 25.18 -5.46
N THR A 139 0.51 23.93 -5.14
CA THR A 139 1.76 23.65 -4.42
C THR A 139 2.99 24.07 -5.24
N VAL A 140 3.02 23.75 -6.54
CA VAL A 140 4.11 24.13 -7.47
C VAL A 140 4.22 25.65 -7.58
N GLU A 141 3.11 26.35 -7.78
CA GLU A 141 3.09 27.80 -7.91
C GLU A 141 3.64 28.49 -6.67
N LYS A 142 3.16 28.11 -5.48
CA LYS A 142 3.62 28.63 -4.20
C LYS A 142 5.10 28.33 -3.94
N ALA A 143 5.54 27.11 -4.24
CA ALA A 143 6.93 26.71 -4.09
C ALA A 143 7.85 27.49 -5.04
N SER A 144 7.45 27.63 -6.31
CA SER A 144 8.18 28.40 -7.31
C SER A 144 8.40 29.85 -6.88
N GLN A 145 7.36 30.50 -6.34
CA GLN A 145 7.46 31.87 -5.83
C GLN A 145 8.44 31.99 -4.64
N ARG A 146 8.41 31.04 -3.71
CA ARG A 146 9.30 31.03 -2.55
C ARG A 146 10.78 30.86 -2.96
N LEU A 147 11.04 30.04 -3.95
CA LEU A 147 12.41 29.74 -4.43
C LEU A 147 13.04 30.91 -5.19
N LEU A 148 12.27 31.89 -5.70
CA LEU A 148 12.79 32.98 -6.52
C LEU A 148 13.94 33.77 -5.87
N ARG A 149 13.92 33.97 -4.55
CA ARG A 149 14.99 34.70 -3.84
C ARG A 149 16.30 33.89 -3.82
N SER A 150 16.21 32.58 -3.47
CA SER A 150 17.37 31.70 -3.43
C SER A 150 17.97 31.47 -4.82
N VAL A 151 17.13 31.33 -5.83
CA VAL A 151 17.54 31.22 -7.24
C VAL A 151 18.30 32.48 -7.68
N LYS A 152 17.79 33.69 -7.38
CA LYS A 152 18.49 34.95 -7.64
C LYS A 152 19.81 35.10 -6.87
N GLY A 153 19.91 34.47 -5.70
CA GLY A 153 21.12 34.37 -4.89
C GLY A 153 22.16 33.37 -5.40
N GLY A 154 21.85 32.62 -6.45
CA GLY A 154 22.77 31.62 -7.05
C GLY A 154 22.82 30.28 -6.30
N ASP A 155 21.85 29.98 -5.44
CA ASP A 155 21.74 28.69 -4.74
C ASP A 155 21.48 27.57 -5.77
N LYS A 156 22.42 26.63 -5.87
CA LYS A 156 22.39 25.55 -6.86
C LYS A 156 21.22 24.60 -6.66
N ASP A 157 20.88 24.28 -5.42
CA ASP A 157 19.80 23.35 -5.10
C ASP A 157 18.44 24.00 -5.41
N ALA A 158 18.30 25.29 -5.10
CA ALA A 158 17.10 26.05 -5.45
C ALA A 158 16.91 26.18 -6.98
N ILE A 159 18.00 26.37 -7.74
CA ILE A 159 17.98 26.43 -9.21
C ILE A 159 17.53 25.08 -9.77
N ALA A 160 18.11 23.97 -9.30
CA ALA A 160 17.79 22.63 -9.76
C ALA A 160 16.32 22.27 -9.43
N THR A 161 15.89 22.52 -8.20
CA THR A 161 14.50 22.29 -7.78
C THR A 161 13.52 23.11 -8.61
N LYS A 162 13.83 24.40 -8.85
CA LYS A 162 12.98 25.28 -9.67
C LYS A 162 12.85 24.78 -11.11
N ALA A 163 13.93 24.23 -11.68
CA ALA A 163 13.90 23.66 -13.02
C ALA A 163 12.94 22.47 -13.12
N VAL A 164 12.91 21.58 -12.10
CA VAL A 164 11.95 20.47 -12.05
C VAL A 164 10.52 21.00 -11.90
N LEU A 165 10.29 21.99 -11.02
CA LEU A 165 8.96 22.59 -10.86
C LEU A 165 8.45 23.21 -12.16
N ASP A 166 9.30 23.93 -12.91
CA ASP A 166 8.94 24.51 -14.21
C ASP A 166 8.64 23.44 -15.27
N LYS A 167 9.33 22.31 -15.21
CA LYS A 167 9.14 21.17 -16.10
C LYS A 167 7.78 20.48 -15.91
N ILE A 168 7.34 20.32 -14.65
CA ILE A 168 6.09 19.62 -14.31
C ILE A 168 4.85 20.51 -14.38
N LEU A 169 5.00 21.82 -14.27
CA LEU A 169 3.89 22.76 -14.21
C LEU A 169 2.91 22.68 -15.40
N PRO A 170 3.34 22.60 -16.67
CA PRO A 170 2.42 22.46 -17.81
C PRO A 170 1.58 21.17 -17.72
N HIS A 171 2.19 20.06 -17.33
CA HIS A 171 1.53 18.76 -17.20
C HIS A 171 0.41 18.78 -16.14
N LEU A 172 0.69 19.38 -14.98
CA LEU A 172 -0.32 19.59 -13.94
C LEU A 172 -1.42 20.56 -14.37
N ALA A 173 -1.09 21.60 -15.15
CA ALA A 173 -2.06 22.54 -15.66
C ALA A 173 -3.06 21.91 -16.66
N GLU A 174 -2.65 20.81 -17.33
CA GLU A 174 -3.51 19.99 -18.18
C GLU A 174 -4.33 18.98 -17.37
N GLY A 175 -4.21 18.98 -16.02
CA GLY A 175 -4.93 18.07 -15.13
C GLY A 175 -4.35 16.65 -15.07
N GLN A 176 -3.14 16.46 -15.61
CA GLN A 176 -2.51 15.14 -15.70
C GLN A 176 -1.71 14.81 -14.43
N PRO A 177 -1.76 13.56 -13.93
CA PRO A 177 -1.02 13.16 -12.73
C PRO A 177 0.48 13.02 -12.99
N LEU A 178 1.31 13.44 -12.03
CA LEU A 178 2.78 13.38 -12.15
C LEU A 178 3.34 11.96 -12.27
N ARG A 179 2.62 10.93 -11.82
CA ARG A 179 3.06 9.54 -11.96
C ARG A 179 3.17 9.09 -13.42
N SER A 180 2.39 9.71 -14.35
CA SER A 180 2.50 9.47 -15.79
C SER A 180 3.55 10.32 -16.49
N PHE A 181 4.14 11.32 -15.80
CA PHE A 181 5.07 12.28 -16.41
C PHE A 181 6.48 11.73 -16.69
N GLY A 182 6.90 10.66 -15.95
CA GLY A 182 8.21 10.05 -16.16
C GLY A 182 9.38 10.84 -15.57
N LEU A 183 9.24 11.38 -14.35
CA LEU A 183 10.37 11.97 -13.61
C LEU A 183 11.41 10.90 -13.30
N ASP A 184 12.69 11.24 -13.45
CA ASP A 184 13.79 10.39 -13.02
C ASP A 184 13.97 10.43 -11.48
N ASP A 185 14.85 9.56 -10.96
CA ASP A 185 15.03 9.43 -9.51
C ASP A 185 15.66 10.66 -8.85
N ASP A 186 16.49 11.42 -9.59
CA ASP A 186 17.09 12.66 -9.09
C ASP A 186 16.02 13.75 -9.02
N GLU A 187 15.19 13.89 -10.05
CA GLU A 187 14.06 14.80 -10.08
C GLU A 187 13.05 14.49 -8.97
N LYS A 188 12.70 13.20 -8.79
CA LYS A 188 11.82 12.75 -7.69
C LYS A 188 12.39 13.11 -6.32
N ARG A 189 13.71 12.94 -6.11
CA ARG A 189 14.37 13.32 -4.86
C ARG A 189 14.29 14.82 -4.59
N GLN A 190 14.48 15.64 -5.61
CA GLN A 190 14.42 17.09 -5.51
C GLN A 190 13.05 17.62 -5.11
N VAL A 191 11.98 16.99 -5.59
CA VAL A 191 10.60 17.42 -5.31
C VAL A 191 9.95 16.67 -4.15
N LYS A 192 10.62 15.69 -3.55
CA LYS A 192 10.07 14.83 -2.49
C LYS A 192 9.48 15.61 -1.31
N SER A 193 10.11 16.72 -0.92
CA SER A 193 9.69 17.55 0.22
C SER A 193 8.36 18.27 0.00
N PHE A 194 7.87 18.40 -1.23
CA PHE A 194 6.60 19.06 -1.52
C PHE A 194 5.40 18.13 -1.30
N GLY A 195 5.60 16.81 -1.25
CA GLY A 195 4.54 15.84 -0.96
C GLY A 195 3.44 15.85 -2.02
N PHE A 196 3.81 15.87 -3.30
CA PHE A 196 2.84 15.86 -4.40
C PHE A 196 1.90 14.66 -4.33
N LEU A 197 0.62 14.92 -4.41
CA LEU A 197 -0.44 13.92 -4.30
C LEU A 197 -0.47 13.01 -5.53
N THR A 198 -0.30 13.60 -6.71
CA THR A 198 -0.33 12.86 -7.99
C THR A 198 0.95 12.07 -8.26
N LEU A 199 1.99 12.22 -7.43
CA LEU A 199 3.21 11.41 -7.49
C LEU A 199 3.14 10.18 -6.58
N LYS A 200 2.12 10.09 -5.72
CA LYS A 200 1.95 8.92 -4.85
C LYS A 200 1.69 7.66 -5.66
N PRO A 201 2.28 6.51 -5.27
CA PRO A 201 1.91 5.21 -5.83
C PRO A 201 0.40 5.01 -5.75
N THR A 202 -0.21 4.54 -6.83
CA THR A 202 -1.66 4.39 -6.93
C THR A 202 -2.00 3.00 -7.45
N MET A 203 -3.01 2.35 -6.85
CA MET A 203 -3.68 1.18 -7.40
C MET A 203 -5.15 1.50 -7.63
N TYR A 204 -5.72 0.88 -8.65
CA TYR A 204 -7.15 0.94 -8.93
C TYR A 204 -7.82 -0.32 -8.41
N ILE A 205 -8.84 -0.14 -7.57
CA ILE A 205 -9.71 -1.23 -7.12
C ILE A 205 -10.96 -1.15 -7.98
N ALA A 206 -11.01 -2.01 -9.01
CA ALA A 206 -12.14 -2.09 -9.92
C ALA A 206 -13.27 -2.89 -9.26
N ASN A 207 -14.28 -2.19 -8.76
CA ASN A 207 -15.45 -2.83 -8.15
C ASN A 207 -16.37 -3.36 -9.24
N VAL A 208 -16.39 -4.69 -9.40
CA VAL A 208 -17.17 -5.41 -10.41
C VAL A 208 -18.35 -6.18 -9.79
N ASN A 209 -19.28 -6.66 -10.61
CA ASN A 209 -20.26 -7.68 -10.20
C ASN A 209 -19.60 -9.06 -10.13
N GLU A 210 -20.31 -10.05 -9.61
CA GLU A 210 -19.87 -11.45 -9.49
C GLU A 210 -19.43 -12.06 -10.83
N ASP A 211 -20.12 -11.72 -11.91
CA ASP A 211 -19.83 -12.14 -13.29
C ASP A 211 -18.98 -11.17 -14.10
N GLY A 212 -18.53 -10.08 -13.45
CA GLY A 212 -17.84 -8.95 -14.10
C GLY A 212 -16.30 -9.02 -14.10
N PHE A 213 -15.72 -10.15 -13.76
CA PHE A 213 -14.25 -10.30 -13.75
C PHE A 213 -13.66 -10.51 -15.14
N GLU A 214 -14.47 -11.00 -16.08
CA GLU A 214 -14.10 -11.24 -17.49
C GLU A 214 -15.08 -10.53 -18.43
N ASN A 215 -14.62 -10.18 -19.62
CA ASN A 215 -15.44 -9.54 -20.67
C ASN A 215 -16.18 -8.28 -20.21
N ASN A 216 -15.55 -7.49 -19.35
CA ASN A 216 -16.11 -6.28 -18.75
C ASN A 216 -15.49 -5.03 -19.38
N PRO A 217 -16.24 -4.30 -20.24
CA PRO A 217 -15.72 -3.09 -20.91
C PRO A 217 -15.28 -1.98 -19.93
N TYR A 218 -15.91 -1.89 -18.76
CA TYR A 218 -15.53 -0.93 -17.74
C TYR A 218 -14.18 -1.28 -17.12
N LEU A 219 -13.94 -2.57 -16.87
CA LEU A 219 -12.65 -3.06 -16.36
C LEU A 219 -11.53 -2.86 -17.38
N ASP A 220 -11.82 -3.05 -18.68
CA ASP A 220 -10.86 -2.82 -19.76
C ASP A 220 -10.41 -1.36 -19.79
N ILE A 221 -11.32 -0.40 -19.62
CA ILE A 221 -10.99 1.04 -19.52
C ILE A 221 -10.06 1.32 -18.33
N VAL A 222 -10.32 0.73 -17.17
CA VAL A 222 -9.47 0.91 -15.99
C VAL A 222 -8.07 0.33 -16.23
N ASN A 223 -7.98 -0.83 -16.88
CA ASN A 223 -6.69 -1.45 -17.25
C ASN A 223 -5.88 -0.60 -18.23
N GLU A 224 -6.53 0.03 -19.22
CA GLU A 224 -5.87 0.95 -20.15
C GLU A 224 -5.23 2.14 -19.42
N ILE A 225 -6.01 2.82 -18.56
CA ILE A 225 -5.53 3.97 -17.79
C ILE A 225 -4.40 3.56 -16.85
N ALA A 226 -4.55 2.43 -16.16
CA ALA A 226 -3.53 1.93 -15.26
C ALA A 226 -2.22 1.61 -15.99
N ALA A 227 -2.29 1.06 -17.20
CA ALA A 227 -1.10 0.79 -18.01
C ALA A 227 -0.35 2.08 -18.39
N GLU A 228 -1.07 3.15 -18.73
CA GLU A 228 -0.48 4.47 -19.03
C GLU A 228 0.20 5.10 -17.81
N GLU A 229 -0.35 4.87 -16.62
CA GLU A 229 0.16 5.43 -15.36
C GLU A 229 1.18 4.52 -14.64
N GLY A 230 1.39 3.30 -15.10
CA GLY A 230 2.17 2.29 -14.40
C GLY A 230 1.54 1.84 -13.08
N ALA A 231 0.21 1.90 -12.97
CA ALA A 231 -0.55 1.54 -11.80
C ALA A 231 -1.00 0.07 -11.83
N ILE A 232 -1.36 -0.47 -10.67
CA ILE A 232 -1.88 -1.84 -10.51
C ILE A 232 -3.42 -1.78 -10.53
N VAL A 233 -4.07 -2.75 -11.18
CA VAL A 233 -5.52 -2.95 -11.11
C VAL A 233 -5.84 -4.21 -10.33
N VAL A 234 -6.73 -4.11 -9.35
CA VAL A 234 -7.25 -5.25 -8.59
C VAL A 234 -8.77 -5.29 -8.77
N PRO A 235 -9.31 -6.19 -9.58
CA PRO A 235 -10.75 -6.38 -9.68
C PRO A 235 -11.28 -7.10 -8.43
N VAL A 236 -12.34 -6.56 -7.84
CA VAL A 236 -12.98 -7.06 -6.62
C VAL A 236 -14.49 -6.91 -6.72
N CYS A 237 -15.24 -7.89 -6.31
CA CYS A 237 -16.68 -7.74 -6.09
C CYS A 237 -16.91 -7.39 -4.61
N ASN A 238 -17.07 -6.10 -4.31
CA ASN A 238 -17.18 -5.64 -2.93
C ASN A 238 -18.39 -6.22 -2.17
N GLN A 239 -19.46 -6.58 -2.88
CA GLN A 239 -20.60 -7.24 -2.28
C GLN A 239 -20.23 -8.65 -1.82
N LEU A 240 -19.59 -9.42 -2.70
CA LEU A 240 -19.11 -10.77 -2.40
C LEU A 240 -18.10 -10.77 -1.24
N GLU A 241 -17.17 -9.82 -1.23
CA GLU A 241 -16.20 -9.70 -0.15
C GLU A 241 -16.84 -9.37 1.20
N ALA A 242 -17.90 -8.57 1.20
CA ALA A 242 -18.65 -8.29 2.42
C ALA A 242 -19.35 -9.54 2.98
N GLU A 243 -19.83 -10.43 2.11
CA GLU A 243 -20.42 -11.72 2.49
C GLU A 243 -19.35 -12.68 3.01
N ILE A 244 -18.21 -12.81 2.29
CA ILE A 244 -17.08 -13.64 2.69
C ILE A 244 -16.53 -13.24 4.06
N ALA A 245 -16.47 -11.93 4.36
CA ALA A 245 -15.99 -11.41 5.63
C ALA A 245 -16.89 -11.73 6.83
N GLU A 246 -18.12 -12.24 6.60
CA GLU A 246 -19.05 -12.68 7.66
C GLU A 246 -18.97 -14.18 7.93
N LEU A 247 -18.27 -14.95 7.08
CA LEU A 247 -18.19 -16.40 7.18
C LEU A 247 -17.05 -16.83 8.12
N GLU A 248 -17.29 -17.92 8.85
CA GLU A 248 -16.24 -18.63 9.60
C GLU A 248 -15.26 -19.33 8.64
N ASP A 249 -14.05 -19.66 9.09
CA ASP A 249 -12.97 -20.13 8.23
C ASP A 249 -13.33 -21.38 7.39
N GLU A 250 -14.07 -22.34 7.96
CA GLU A 250 -14.52 -23.53 7.23
C GLU A 250 -15.54 -23.19 6.14
N GLU A 251 -16.53 -22.36 6.45
CA GLU A 251 -17.57 -21.91 5.51
C GLU A 251 -16.95 -21.05 4.41
N ARG A 252 -15.99 -20.19 4.76
CA ARG A 252 -15.25 -19.35 3.82
C ARG A 252 -14.50 -20.20 2.80
N SER A 253 -13.78 -21.24 3.24
CA SER A 253 -13.04 -22.14 2.36
C SER A 253 -13.96 -22.88 1.38
N MET A 254 -15.13 -23.34 1.85
CA MET A 254 -16.13 -23.98 1.00
C MET A 254 -16.72 -23.00 -0.03
N PHE A 255 -17.07 -21.80 0.40
CA PHE A 255 -17.64 -20.76 -0.44
C PHE A 255 -16.68 -20.34 -1.57
N LEU A 256 -15.41 -20.09 -1.24
CA LEU A 256 -14.37 -19.77 -2.22
C LEU A 256 -14.21 -20.90 -3.26
N SER A 257 -14.21 -22.16 -2.80
CA SER A 257 -14.13 -23.33 -3.69
C SER A 257 -15.32 -23.44 -4.63
N GLU A 258 -16.55 -23.19 -4.16
CA GLU A 258 -17.76 -23.20 -4.97
C GLU A 258 -17.76 -22.09 -6.03
N MET A 259 -17.21 -20.92 -5.70
CA MET A 259 -17.06 -19.79 -6.61
C MET A 259 -15.86 -19.92 -7.55
N GLY A 260 -15.04 -20.98 -7.42
CA GLY A 260 -13.82 -21.17 -8.19
C GLY A 260 -12.72 -20.15 -7.88
N MET A 261 -12.76 -19.54 -6.69
CA MET A 261 -11.79 -18.56 -6.22
C MET A 261 -10.70 -19.25 -5.38
N GLU A 262 -9.44 -18.93 -5.63
CA GLU A 262 -8.31 -19.46 -4.85
C GLU A 262 -8.18 -18.72 -3.51
N GLU A 263 -8.60 -17.46 -3.46
CA GLU A 263 -8.48 -16.59 -2.28
C GLU A 263 -9.48 -15.43 -2.34
N PRO A 264 -9.78 -14.77 -1.21
CA PRO A 264 -10.57 -13.55 -1.16
C PRO A 264 -9.94 -12.42 -2.00
N GLY A 265 -10.78 -11.59 -2.64
CA GLY A 265 -10.30 -10.40 -3.35
C GLY A 265 -9.64 -9.38 -2.42
N LEU A 266 -10.06 -9.31 -1.15
CA LEU A 266 -9.43 -8.46 -0.15
C LEU A 266 -7.96 -8.83 0.09
N ASP A 267 -7.60 -10.11 0.08
CA ASP A 267 -6.22 -10.56 0.24
C ASP A 267 -5.35 -10.07 -0.93
N ARG A 268 -5.91 -10.07 -2.15
CA ARG A 268 -5.25 -9.49 -3.32
C ARG A 268 -5.06 -7.98 -3.18
N VAL A 269 -6.06 -7.25 -2.65
CA VAL A 269 -5.95 -5.81 -2.38
C VAL A 269 -4.84 -5.52 -1.36
N ILE A 270 -4.78 -6.29 -0.27
CA ILE A 270 -3.77 -6.13 0.78
C ILE A 270 -2.37 -6.36 0.21
N ARG A 271 -2.17 -7.46 -0.54
CA ARG A 271 -0.88 -7.76 -1.18
C ARG A 271 -0.49 -6.73 -2.24
N ALA A 272 -1.45 -6.27 -3.05
CA ALA A 272 -1.19 -5.23 -4.04
C ALA A 272 -0.74 -3.92 -3.38
N GLY A 273 -1.40 -3.50 -2.28
CA GLY A 273 -1.00 -2.33 -1.50
C GLY A 273 0.39 -2.48 -0.88
N TYR A 274 0.72 -3.67 -0.40
CA TYR A 274 2.02 -3.99 0.18
C TYR A 274 3.14 -3.88 -0.88
N SER A 275 2.94 -4.51 -2.03
CA SER A 275 3.86 -4.42 -3.17
C SER A 275 3.99 -3.00 -3.72
N LEU A 276 2.87 -2.27 -3.82
CA LEU A 276 2.84 -0.88 -4.30
C LEU A 276 3.72 0.06 -3.47
N LEU A 277 3.86 -0.22 -2.18
CA LEU A 277 4.71 0.53 -1.26
C LEU A 277 6.18 0.06 -1.27
N GLY A 278 6.54 -0.91 -2.11
CA GLY A 278 7.88 -1.52 -2.15
C GLY A 278 8.25 -2.17 -0.81
N LEU A 279 7.31 -2.92 -0.24
CA LEU A 279 7.48 -3.62 1.03
C LEU A 279 7.77 -5.09 0.80
N GLN A 280 8.54 -5.68 1.72
CA GLN A 280 8.82 -7.09 1.78
C GLN A 280 8.78 -7.58 3.23
N THR A 281 8.65 -8.90 3.38
CA THR A 281 8.52 -9.56 4.67
C THR A 281 9.75 -10.38 4.99
N TYR A 282 10.28 -10.26 6.20
CA TYR A 282 11.17 -11.23 6.79
C TYR A 282 10.56 -11.80 8.08
N PHE A 283 11.05 -12.92 8.54
CA PHE A 283 10.51 -13.63 9.69
C PHE A 283 11.54 -13.75 10.81
N THR A 284 11.02 -13.76 12.04
CA THR A 284 11.74 -14.28 13.21
C THR A 284 11.03 -15.53 13.68
N ALA A 285 11.76 -16.62 13.92
CA ALA A 285 11.19 -17.91 14.31
C ALA A 285 11.80 -18.37 15.63
N GLY A 286 10.98 -18.49 16.65
CA GLY A 286 11.38 -18.93 17.99
C GLY A 286 10.23 -19.57 18.75
N VAL A 287 10.55 -20.33 19.81
CA VAL A 287 9.56 -21.09 20.61
C VAL A 287 8.49 -20.16 21.24
N LYS A 288 8.84 -18.92 21.57
CA LYS A 288 7.89 -17.96 22.14
C LYS A 288 6.99 -17.34 21.09
N GLU A 289 7.57 -17.00 19.95
CA GLU A 289 6.81 -16.43 18.83
C GLU A 289 7.45 -16.74 17.48
N VAL A 290 6.61 -16.90 16.48
CA VAL A 290 6.93 -16.77 15.06
C VAL A 290 6.25 -15.50 14.59
N ARG A 291 7.04 -14.60 13.98
CA ARG A 291 6.53 -13.28 13.61
C ARG A 291 7.02 -12.83 12.25
N ALA A 292 6.11 -12.26 11.47
CA ALA A 292 6.38 -11.56 10.24
C ALA A 292 6.69 -10.08 10.51
N TRP A 293 7.70 -9.54 9.84
CA TRP A 293 8.15 -8.16 9.97
C TRP A 293 8.21 -7.50 8.61
N THR A 294 7.72 -6.27 8.53
CA THR A 294 7.74 -5.48 7.30
C THR A 294 8.98 -4.62 7.21
N VAL A 295 9.66 -4.67 6.06
CA VAL A 295 10.74 -3.76 5.69
C VAL A 295 10.54 -3.26 4.27
N ARG A 296 11.19 -2.16 3.91
CA ARG A 296 11.25 -1.75 2.51
C ARG A 296 12.19 -2.65 1.73
N GLU A 297 11.89 -2.87 0.46
CA GLU A 297 12.81 -3.52 -0.47
C GLU A 297 14.15 -2.77 -0.46
N GLY A 298 15.25 -3.53 -0.45
CA GLY A 298 16.60 -2.97 -0.36
C GLY A 298 17.05 -2.58 1.04
N ALA A 299 16.27 -2.87 2.09
CA ALA A 299 16.69 -2.61 3.47
C ALA A 299 17.88 -3.49 3.87
N SER A 300 18.86 -2.88 4.54
CA SER A 300 20.00 -3.58 5.11
C SER A 300 19.62 -4.35 6.40
N ALA A 301 20.43 -5.32 6.79
CA ALA A 301 20.23 -6.07 8.03
C ALA A 301 20.13 -5.20 9.30
N PRO A 302 20.93 -4.12 9.48
CA PRO A 302 20.73 -3.19 10.59
C PRO A 302 19.40 -2.45 10.55
N GLU A 303 18.94 -2.03 9.37
CA GLU A 303 17.63 -1.38 9.20
C GLU A 303 16.49 -2.33 9.56
N ALA A 304 16.56 -3.58 9.10
CA ALA A 304 15.61 -4.62 9.48
C ALA A 304 15.61 -4.89 11.00
N ALA A 305 16.78 -4.99 11.62
CA ALA A 305 16.90 -5.10 13.08
C ALA A 305 16.25 -3.91 13.80
N GLY A 306 16.35 -2.72 13.21
CA GLY A 306 15.75 -1.48 13.71
C GLY A 306 14.20 -1.50 13.72
N VAL A 307 13.57 -2.27 12.84
CA VAL A 307 12.12 -2.47 12.84
C VAL A 307 11.65 -3.19 14.11
N ILE A 308 12.46 -4.12 14.61
CA ILE A 308 12.16 -4.82 15.87
C ILE A 308 12.34 -3.85 17.05
N HIS A 309 13.50 -3.20 17.14
CA HIS A 309 13.82 -2.20 18.15
C HIS A 309 15.00 -1.34 17.73
N THR A 310 14.95 -0.04 18.06
CA THR A 310 16.03 0.90 17.71
C THR A 310 17.39 0.50 18.31
N ASP A 311 17.41 -0.16 19.45
CA ASP A 311 18.65 -0.65 20.08
C ASP A 311 19.27 -1.80 19.29
N PHE A 312 18.46 -2.63 18.61
CA PHE A 312 18.96 -3.69 17.74
C PHE A 312 19.71 -3.12 16.54
N GLN A 313 19.24 -2.00 15.99
CA GLN A 313 19.94 -1.28 14.93
C GLN A 313 21.27 -0.69 15.42
N LYS A 314 21.23 0.01 16.55
CA LYS A 314 22.41 0.67 17.12
C LYS A 314 23.50 -0.31 17.55
N GLY A 315 23.09 -1.39 18.21
CA GLY A 315 23.96 -2.44 18.71
C GLY A 315 24.19 -3.59 17.75
N PHE A 316 23.80 -3.48 16.47
CA PHE A 316 23.90 -4.56 15.49
C PHE A 316 25.32 -5.13 15.37
N ILE A 317 25.43 -6.45 15.53
CA ILE A 317 26.69 -7.19 15.35
C ILE A 317 26.64 -7.97 14.03
N ARG A 318 25.63 -8.82 13.86
CA ARG A 318 25.44 -9.68 12.69
C ARG A 318 24.01 -10.21 12.62
N ALA A 319 23.61 -10.70 11.46
CA ALA A 319 22.39 -11.46 11.26
C ALA A 319 22.71 -12.94 10.98
N GLU A 320 21.96 -13.83 11.58
CA GLU A 320 21.94 -15.26 11.28
C GLU A 320 20.73 -15.50 10.37
N VAL A 321 20.97 -15.86 9.11
CA VAL A 321 19.96 -15.85 8.05
C VAL A 321 19.79 -17.23 7.45
N ILE A 322 18.55 -17.68 7.30
CA ILE A 322 18.13 -18.87 6.57
C ILE A 322 17.07 -18.44 5.58
N ALA A 323 17.18 -18.82 4.31
CA ALA A 323 16.09 -18.60 3.36
C ALA A 323 14.86 -19.44 3.75
N TYR A 324 13.65 -18.89 3.54
CA TYR A 324 12.40 -19.55 3.89
C TYR A 324 12.31 -20.98 3.32
N ASP A 325 12.59 -21.16 2.04
CA ASP A 325 12.52 -22.46 1.38
C ASP A 325 13.49 -23.49 2.02
N ASP A 326 14.70 -23.06 2.35
CA ASP A 326 15.69 -23.92 3.03
C ASP A 326 15.20 -24.25 4.45
N TYR A 327 14.59 -23.28 5.15
CA TYR A 327 14.07 -23.49 6.52
C TYR A 327 12.95 -24.53 6.53
N VAL A 328 11.99 -24.42 5.62
CA VAL A 328 10.85 -25.34 5.53
C VAL A 328 11.29 -26.71 5.04
N THR A 329 12.07 -26.79 3.96
CA THR A 329 12.50 -28.05 3.35
C THR A 329 13.37 -28.88 4.29
N LEU A 330 14.20 -28.22 5.10
CA LEU A 330 15.13 -28.87 6.02
C LEU A 330 14.58 -29.05 7.45
N GLY A 331 13.32 -28.69 7.67
CA GLY A 331 12.64 -28.91 8.95
C GLY A 331 13.11 -27.98 10.08
N GLY A 332 13.52 -26.77 9.73
CA GLY A 332 13.85 -25.71 10.72
C GLY A 332 15.33 -25.38 10.83
N GLU A 333 15.66 -24.60 11.85
CA GLU A 333 17.00 -24.01 12.06
C GLU A 333 18.10 -25.07 12.13
N GLN A 334 17.88 -26.17 12.87
CA GLN A 334 18.90 -27.21 13.05
C GLN A 334 19.20 -27.92 11.73
N GLY A 335 18.15 -28.30 10.96
CA GLY A 335 18.33 -28.92 9.66
C GLY A 335 19.06 -28.01 8.68
N ALA A 336 18.75 -26.70 8.70
CA ALA A 336 19.47 -25.74 7.87
C ALA A 336 20.95 -25.62 8.25
N LYS A 337 21.29 -25.64 9.55
CA LYS A 337 22.68 -25.65 10.03
C LYS A 337 23.45 -26.90 9.57
N ASP A 338 22.86 -28.06 9.73
CA ASP A 338 23.46 -29.33 9.36
C ASP A 338 23.73 -29.46 7.85
N ASN A 339 22.93 -28.75 7.04
CA ASN A 339 23.07 -28.71 5.59
C ASN A 339 23.80 -27.45 5.06
N GLY A 340 24.41 -26.65 5.92
CA GLY A 340 25.20 -25.47 5.53
C GLY A 340 24.38 -24.33 4.91
N LYS A 341 23.08 -24.26 5.21
CA LYS A 341 22.15 -23.23 4.72
C LYS A 341 21.93 -22.09 5.71
N TRP A 342 22.51 -22.18 6.88
CA TRP A 342 22.54 -21.13 7.87
C TRP A 342 23.75 -20.21 7.60
N ARG A 343 23.48 -18.92 7.36
CA ARG A 343 24.48 -17.94 6.94
C ARG A 343 24.70 -16.90 8.03
N LEU A 344 25.92 -16.41 8.14
CA LEU A 344 26.28 -15.27 8.97
C LEU A 344 26.49 -14.06 8.08
N GLU A 345 25.65 -13.03 8.25
CA GLU A 345 25.63 -11.86 7.41
C GLU A 345 25.98 -10.59 8.21
N GLY A 346 26.72 -9.69 7.58
CA GLY A 346 27.18 -8.43 8.16
C GLY A 346 26.20 -7.26 7.91
N LYS A 347 26.71 -6.06 8.16
CA LYS A 347 25.93 -4.81 8.06
C LYS A 347 25.45 -4.48 6.64
N ASP A 348 26.20 -4.92 5.64
CA ASP A 348 25.93 -4.63 4.23
C ASP A 348 24.96 -5.65 3.57
N TYR A 349 24.50 -6.62 4.35
CA TYR A 349 23.54 -7.61 3.84
C TYR A 349 22.21 -6.93 3.58
N ILE A 350 21.70 -7.08 2.36
CA ILE A 350 20.36 -6.64 1.97
C ILE A 350 19.39 -7.80 2.22
N VAL A 351 18.43 -7.56 3.10
CA VAL A 351 17.41 -8.53 3.48
C VAL A 351 16.59 -8.90 2.25
N LYS A 352 16.30 -10.18 2.10
CA LYS A 352 15.46 -10.71 1.03
C LYS A 352 14.07 -11.07 1.58
N ASP A 353 13.08 -10.98 0.70
CA ASP A 353 11.73 -11.43 1.04
C ASP A 353 11.75 -12.91 1.43
N GLY A 354 11.14 -13.25 2.55
CA GLY A 354 11.10 -14.59 3.10
C GLY A 354 12.31 -15.01 3.95
N ASP A 355 13.32 -14.17 4.14
CA ASP A 355 14.44 -14.51 5.04
C ASP A 355 13.92 -14.77 6.48
N VAL A 356 14.36 -15.87 7.08
CA VAL A 356 14.20 -16.15 8.51
C VAL A 356 15.46 -15.71 9.22
N ILE A 357 15.35 -14.69 10.11
CA ILE A 357 16.51 -13.98 10.63
C ILE A 357 16.54 -14.00 12.16
N HIS A 358 17.71 -14.25 12.72
CA HIS A 358 18.01 -14.00 14.12
C HIS A 358 19.12 -12.94 14.23
N PHE A 359 18.79 -11.78 14.79
CA PHE A 359 19.74 -10.68 14.96
C PHE A 359 20.58 -10.84 16.23
N ARG A 360 21.89 -10.67 16.12
CA ARG A 360 22.81 -10.57 17.25
C ARG A 360 23.19 -9.10 17.43
N PHE A 361 22.97 -8.59 18.60
CA PHE A 361 23.23 -7.21 18.97
C PHE A 361 23.80 -7.12 20.38
N ASN A 362 24.47 -6.01 20.68
CA ASN A 362 24.95 -5.68 22.02
C ASN A 362 24.55 -4.24 22.33
N VAL A 363 23.91 -4.03 23.48
CA VAL A 363 23.41 -2.72 23.95
C VAL A 363 24.28 -2.27 25.13
#